data_39306c80f538cb55898215f2d1c1327e
#
_entry.id   39306c80f538cb55898215f2d1c1327e
#
_cell.length_a   1.000
_cell.length_b   1.000
_cell.length_c   1.000
_cell.angle_alpha   90.00
_cell.angle_beta   90.00
_cell.angle_gamma   90.00
#
_symmetry.space_group_name_H-M   'P 1'
#
loop_
_entity.id
_entity.type
_entity.pdbx_description
1 polymer ?
#
loop_
_entity_poly.entity_id
_entity_poly.type
_entity_poly.pdbx_seq_one_letter_code
_entity_poly.pdbx_strand_id
1 'polypeptide(L)'
;MRFSRNLCLIAALAAGVAIAQTPAELMNDAAVRAAFEAARRNEPSVVEQQVKICQIPAPPFKEEVRGKELQRLFESLGLHNVRADAAGNVIGVRPGKAAHPNLVFAAHLDTVFPEGTDVRVTVEGDILKGPGIGDDCRGLAMMLGVIRALNEAHVETPGTITFVADVGEEGLGDLRGMKQLFGETLKGQIDKFISVDGLGLGITNIGVGSNRYRVTFKGPGGHSFGAFGMANPIQAMGRAIAKIDAFEVPTQPKTTFNVGRVGGGTSVNAIPFEAWMEVDMRSSDPASLKAVDTKFNAALQQAVEEENKRWNNRGPVSVSAELVGVRPAGQTPEKSPIVQTALAVSRAMNSNETLREGSTDSNVPMNMGIPAITIGGGGGGSGAHSLNESFDVHESWRGTQRAILLAISLAR
;
A
#
# COMPACT_ATOMS: atom_id res chain seq x y z
N MET A 1 61.52 55.28 4.31
CA MET A 1 60.54 54.38 3.71
C MET A 1 60.30 53.18 4.64
N ARG A 2 59.17 53.18 5.36
CA ARG A 2 58.78 52.05 6.24
C ARG A 2 57.70 51.23 5.51
N PHE A 3 58.01 49.96 5.18
CA PHE A 3 57.04 49.02 4.64
C PHE A 3 56.28 48.36 5.78
N SER A 4 54.99 48.60 5.85
CA SER A 4 54.05 47.91 6.72
C SER A 4 53.62 46.59 6.08
N ARG A 5 53.91 45.46 6.73
CA ARG A 5 53.44 44.10 6.34
C ARG A 5 52.06 43.85 6.97
N ASN A 6 51.00 43.92 6.17
CA ASN A 6 49.69 43.44 6.59
C ASN A 6 49.66 41.90 6.52
N LEU A 7 49.52 41.28 7.67
CA LEU A 7 49.31 39.85 7.83
C LEU A 7 47.78 39.58 7.74
N CYS A 8 47.30 39.09 6.59
CA CYS A 8 45.94 38.57 6.50
C CYS A 8 45.84 37.18 7.15
N LEU A 9 45.19 37.10 8.33
CA LEU A 9 44.80 35.85 8.94
C LEU A 9 43.60 35.28 8.13
N ILE A 10 43.83 34.19 7.38
CA ILE A 10 42.78 33.39 6.78
C ILE A 10 42.28 32.42 7.85
N ALA A 11 41.12 32.70 8.46
CA ALA A 11 40.43 31.76 9.33
C ALA A 11 39.78 30.67 8.45
N ALA A 12 40.35 29.47 8.39
CA ALA A 12 39.74 28.32 7.75
C ALA A 12 38.59 27.83 8.67
N LEU A 13 37.35 28.07 8.28
CA LEU A 13 36.18 27.40 8.83
C LEU A 13 36.26 25.92 8.43
N ALA A 14 36.69 25.07 9.35
CA ALA A 14 36.48 23.63 9.22
C ALA A 14 34.99 23.35 9.46
N ALA A 15 34.22 23.23 8.38
CA ALA A 15 32.87 22.64 8.44
C ALA A 15 33.05 21.17 8.81
N GLY A 16 32.87 20.84 10.07
CA GLY A 16 32.82 19.46 10.54
C GLY A 16 31.65 18.75 9.85
N VAL A 17 31.95 17.80 9.00
CA VAL A 17 30.92 16.85 8.49
C VAL A 17 30.42 16.08 9.71
N ALA A 18 29.24 16.41 10.19
CA ALA A 18 28.60 15.62 11.23
C ALA A 18 28.33 14.23 10.66
N ILE A 19 29.07 13.23 11.11
CA ILE A 19 28.83 11.82 10.77
C ILE A 19 27.44 11.49 11.32
N ALA A 20 26.51 11.10 10.45
CA ALA A 20 25.17 10.70 10.86
C ALA A 20 25.27 9.47 11.80
N GLN A 21 24.66 9.56 12.97
CA GLN A 21 24.63 8.45 13.94
C GLN A 21 23.94 7.24 13.32
N THR A 22 24.50 6.07 13.53
CA THR A 22 23.90 4.79 13.15
C THR A 22 22.67 4.49 14.02
N PRO A 23 21.73 3.63 13.58
CA PRO A 23 20.62 3.19 14.41
C PRO A 23 21.04 2.59 15.75
N ALA A 24 22.16 1.86 15.82
CA ALA A 24 22.70 1.30 17.05
C ALA A 24 23.21 2.39 18.02
N GLU A 25 23.85 3.43 17.52
CA GLU A 25 24.25 4.59 18.33
C GLU A 25 23.04 5.37 18.84
N LEU A 26 22.01 5.52 17.99
CA LEU A 26 20.75 6.19 18.38
C LEU A 26 20.04 5.49 19.53
N MET A 27 20.10 4.16 19.62
CA MET A 27 19.52 3.41 20.74
C MET A 27 20.17 3.76 22.09
N ASN A 28 21.36 4.36 22.10
CA ASN A 28 22.01 4.86 23.32
C ASN A 28 21.59 6.29 23.69
N ASP A 29 20.89 7.00 22.80
CA ASP A 29 20.37 8.33 23.09
C ASP A 29 19.27 8.28 24.16
N ALA A 30 19.29 9.22 25.10
CA ALA A 30 18.37 9.25 26.23
C ALA A 30 16.89 9.44 25.77
N ALA A 31 16.66 10.32 24.78
CA ALA A 31 15.32 10.57 24.26
C ALA A 31 14.78 9.37 23.46
N VAL A 32 15.65 8.68 22.72
CA VAL A 32 15.27 7.44 22.01
C VAL A 32 14.89 6.34 22.99
N ARG A 33 15.69 6.15 24.06
CA ARG A 33 15.34 5.18 25.14
C ARG A 33 14.02 5.54 25.81
N ALA A 34 13.82 6.82 26.13
CA ALA A 34 12.55 7.28 26.72
C ALA A 34 11.36 7.03 25.79
N ALA A 35 11.52 7.24 24.46
CA ALA A 35 10.49 6.92 23.47
C ALA A 35 10.20 5.41 23.37
N PHE A 36 11.23 4.56 23.48
CA PHE A 36 11.08 3.10 23.50
C PHE A 36 10.32 2.62 24.74
N GLU A 37 10.64 3.16 25.91
CA GLU A 37 9.91 2.86 27.14
C GLU A 37 8.47 3.38 27.07
N ALA A 38 8.24 4.56 26.50
CA ALA A 38 6.90 5.09 26.27
C ALA A 38 6.08 4.16 25.34
N ALA A 39 6.68 3.71 24.24
CA ALA A 39 6.02 2.78 23.30
C ALA A 39 5.60 1.49 24.01
N ARG A 40 6.48 0.88 24.81
CA ARG A 40 6.17 -0.34 25.57
C ARG A 40 5.10 -0.11 26.63
N ARG A 41 5.24 0.96 27.42
CA ARG A 41 4.28 1.31 28.48
C ARG A 41 2.88 1.61 27.95
N ASN A 42 2.80 2.26 26.79
CA ASN A 42 1.55 2.71 26.19
C ASN A 42 0.88 1.63 25.30
N GLU A 43 1.51 0.48 25.07
CA GLU A 43 0.98 -0.56 24.20
C GLU A 43 -0.45 -0.99 24.55
N PRO A 44 -0.84 -1.17 25.82
CA PRO A 44 -2.24 -1.48 26.13
C PRO A 44 -3.22 -0.43 25.62
N SER A 45 -2.87 0.85 25.67
CA SER A 45 -3.68 1.94 25.12
C SER A 45 -3.67 1.97 23.59
N VAL A 46 -2.57 1.56 22.94
CA VAL A 46 -2.49 1.42 21.48
C VAL A 46 -3.41 0.29 21.02
N VAL A 47 -3.41 -0.84 21.71
CA VAL A 47 -4.28 -1.99 21.43
C VAL A 47 -5.76 -1.62 21.64
N GLU A 48 -6.10 -0.91 22.71
CA GLU A 48 -7.46 -0.41 22.92
C GLU A 48 -7.90 0.52 21.77
N GLN A 49 -7.00 1.39 21.31
CA GLN A 49 -7.27 2.29 20.19
C GLN A 49 -7.42 1.51 18.86
N GLN A 50 -6.61 0.46 18.65
CA GLN A 50 -6.74 -0.46 17.51
C GLN A 50 -8.15 -1.06 17.44
N VAL A 51 -8.65 -1.59 18.55
CA VAL A 51 -10.01 -2.12 18.66
C VAL A 51 -11.05 -1.05 18.32
N LYS A 52 -10.93 0.15 18.89
CA LYS A 52 -11.88 1.25 18.65
C LYS A 52 -11.92 1.68 17.19
N ILE A 53 -10.77 1.82 16.56
CA ILE A 53 -10.66 2.18 15.13
C ILE A 53 -11.26 1.08 14.27
N CYS A 54 -10.95 -0.18 14.58
CA CYS A 54 -11.40 -1.32 13.80
C CYS A 54 -12.91 -1.48 13.79
N GLN A 55 -13.55 -1.17 14.89
CA GLN A 55 -15.02 -1.22 15.03
C GLN A 55 -15.76 -0.08 14.32
N ILE A 56 -15.06 0.85 13.67
CA ILE A 56 -15.64 1.83 12.75
C ILE A 56 -15.60 1.24 11.35
N PRO A 57 -16.73 0.87 10.71
CA PRO A 57 -16.70 0.30 9.37
C PRO A 57 -16.04 1.26 8.36
N ALA A 58 -15.16 0.74 7.52
CA ALA A 58 -14.52 1.50 6.46
C ALA A 58 -14.36 0.63 5.19
N PRO A 59 -15.47 0.25 4.54
CA PRO A 59 -15.38 -0.42 3.26
C PRO A 59 -14.79 0.54 2.21
N PRO A 60 -14.24 0.02 1.09
CA PRO A 60 -13.68 0.85 0.04
C PRO A 60 -14.67 1.94 -0.41
N PHE A 61 -14.20 3.17 -0.57
CA PHE A 61 -14.96 4.39 -0.90
C PHE A 61 -15.90 4.92 0.21
N LYS A 62 -15.86 4.35 1.41
CA LYS A 62 -16.69 4.77 2.56
C LYS A 62 -15.87 4.93 3.84
N GLU A 63 -14.63 5.37 3.71
CA GLU A 63 -13.66 5.53 4.79
C GLU A 63 -13.90 6.80 5.64
N GLU A 64 -14.81 7.68 5.23
CA GLU A 64 -14.99 9.03 5.81
C GLU A 64 -15.20 9.01 7.34
N VAL A 65 -15.98 8.07 7.88
CA VAL A 65 -16.27 8.03 9.30
C VAL A 65 -15.02 7.67 10.11
N ARG A 66 -14.28 6.66 9.67
CA ARG A 66 -12.99 6.27 10.27
C ARG A 66 -11.95 7.38 10.10
N GLY A 67 -11.91 8.03 8.93
CA GLY A 67 -11.05 9.17 8.65
C GLY A 67 -11.30 10.36 9.60
N LYS A 68 -12.54 10.71 9.89
CA LYS A 68 -12.89 11.76 10.87
C LYS A 68 -12.39 11.43 12.28
N GLU A 69 -12.46 10.16 12.67
CA GLU A 69 -11.90 9.75 13.97
C GLU A 69 -10.39 9.87 13.98
N LEU A 70 -9.68 9.45 12.90
CA LEU A 70 -8.23 9.64 12.79
C LEU A 70 -7.85 11.12 12.79
N GLN A 71 -8.62 11.97 12.13
CA GLN A 71 -8.41 13.42 12.16
C GLN A 71 -8.47 13.97 13.59
N ARG A 72 -9.52 13.63 14.34
CA ARG A 72 -9.68 14.01 15.75
C ARG A 72 -8.50 13.50 16.62
N LEU A 73 -8.03 12.28 16.37
CA LEU A 73 -6.91 11.69 17.10
C LEU A 73 -5.60 12.41 16.77
N PHE A 74 -5.33 12.74 15.52
CA PHE A 74 -4.15 13.51 15.11
C PHE A 74 -4.14 14.90 15.76
N GLU A 75 -5.28 15.60 15.77
CA GLU A 75 -5.44 16.89 16.48
C GLU A 75 -5.16 16.75 17.99
N SER A 76 -5.71 15.71 18.63
CA SER A 76 -5.52 15.44 20.05
C SER A 76 -4.07 15.11 20.43
N LEU A 77 -3.30 14.58 19.50
CA LEU A 77 -1.87 14.27 19.64
C LEU A 77 -0.96 15.48 19.28
N GLY A 78 -1.54 16.63 18.96
CA GLY A 78 -0.81 17.87 18.71
C GLY A 78 -0.13 17.93 17.34
N LEU A 79 -0.57 17.16 16.36
CA LEU A 79 -0.10 17.34 14.99
C LEU A 79 -0.58 18.67 14.42
N HIS A 80 0.25 19.28 13.59
CA HIS A 80 -0.05 20.54 12.93
C HIS A 80 -0.72 20.31 11.58
N ASN A 81 -1.47 21.30 11.09
CA ASN A 81 -2.10 21.30 9.75
C ASN A 81 -2.92 20.04 9.47
N VAL A 82 -3.61 19.54 10.50
CA VAL A 82 -4.46 18.34 10.37
C VAL A 82 -5.63 18.65 9.42
N ARG A 83 -5.75 17.84 8.38
CA ARG A 83 -6.78 18.03 7.34
C ARG A 83 -7.03 16.75 6.56
N ALA A 84 -8.19 16.66 5.92
CA ALA A 84 -8.43 15.70 4.85
C ALA A 84 -8.09 16.35 3.48
N ASP A 85 -7.56 15.56 2.54
CA ASP A 85 -7.37 15.99 1.16
C ASP A 85 -8.57 15.63 0.27
N ALA A 86 -8.47 15.88 -1.04
CA ALA A 86 -9.56 15.66 -1.98
C ALA A 86 -9.94 14.18 -2.16
N ALA A 87 -9.05 13.23 -1.90
CA ALA A 87 -9.35 11.80 -1.92
C ALA A 87 -9.93 11.29 -0.60
N GLY A 88 -9.74 12.03 0.50
CA GLY A 88 -10.13 11.65 1.85
C GLY A 88 -8.98 11.19 2.74
N ASN A 89 -7.70 11.29 2.27
CA ASN A 89 -6.54 11.03 3.12
C ASN A 89 -6.52 12.04 4.28
N VAL A 90 -6.33 11.56 5.49
CA VAL A 90 -6.15 12.41 6.68
C VAL A 90 -4.67 12.62 6.91
N ILE A 91 -4.24 13.87 6.90
CA ILE A 91 -2.84 14.27 6.95
C ILE A 91 -2.60 15.11 8.20
N GLY A 92 -1.53 14.82 8.94
CA GLY A 92 -1.09 15.62 10.07
C GLY A 92 0.44 15.75 10.07
N VAL A 93 0.96 16.92 10.42
CA VAL A 93 2.38 17.23 10.35
C VAL A 93 2.98 17.35 11.75
N ARG A 94 4.06 16.65 12.00
CA ARG A 94 4.95 16.85 13.14
C ARG A 94 6.19 17.60 12.64
N PRO A 95 6.29 18.94 12.88
CA PRO A 95 7.39 19.74 12.39
C PRO A 95 8.73 19.29 12.98
N GLY A 96 9.75 19.21 12.13
CA GLY A 96 11.15 19.15 12.56
C GLY A 96 11.77 20.55 12.64
N LYS A 97 13.11 20.60 12.81
CA LYS A 97 13.88 21.85 12.75
C LYS A 97 13.89 22.48 11.36
N ALA A 98 13.70 21.64 10.32
CA ALA A 98 13.59 22.03 8.93
C ALA A 98 12.42 21.31 8.26
N ALA A 99 11.92 21.88 7.14
CA ALA A 99 10.87 21.26 6.35
C ALA A 99 11.33 19.95 5.68
N HIS A 100 12.62 19.88 5.35
CA HIS A 100 13.24 18.72 4.71
C HIS A 100 14.40 18.16 5.55
N PRO A 101 14.67 16.84 5.47
CA PRO A 101 13.84 15.87 4.72
C PRO A 101 12.44 15.74 5.34
N ASN A 102 11.42 15.61 4.47
CA ASN A 102 10.07 15.26 4.89
C ASN A 102 9.87 13.76 4.72
N LEU A 103 9.80 13.05 5.84
CA LEU A 103 9.47 11.64 5.92
C LEU A 103 7.96 11.48 6.08
N VAL A 104 7.33 10.75 5.18
CA VAL A 104 5.92 10.40 5.30
C VAL A 104 5.77 9.00 5.87
N PHE A 105 4.94 8.85 6.91
CA PHE A 105 4.41 7.61 7.42
C PHE A 105 2.94 7.49 7.05
N ALA A 106 2.54 6.39 6.40
CA ALA A 106 1.16 6.13 6.02
C ALA A 106 0.67 4.78 6.55
N ALA A 107 -0.64 4.68 6.80
CA ALA A 107 -1.38 3.47 7.13
C ALA A 107 -2.80 3.64 6.59
N HIS A 108 -3.36 2.57 5.97
CA HIS A 108 -4.62 2.75 5.25
C HIS A 108 -5.87 2.62 6.14
N LEU A 109 -6.90 3.38 5.78
CA LEU A 109 -8.18 3.44 6.50
C LEU A 109 -9.13 2.31 6.11
N ASP A 110 -9.11 1.92 4.86
CA ASP A 110 -10.08 0.97 4.30
C ASP A 110 -9.77 -0.48 4.68
N THR A 111 -10.72 -1.34 4.41
CA THR A 111 -10.61 -2.79 4.53
C THR A 111 -11.23 -3.45 3.30
N VAL A 112 -10.92 -4.72 3.04
CA VAL A 112 -11.56 -5.49 1.95
C VAL A 112 -13.04 -5.79 2.17
N PHE A 113 -13.57 -5.52 3.35
CA PHE A 113 -14.90 -5.97 3.74
C PHE A 113 -15.99 -5.05 3.24
N PRO A 114 -17.09 -5.60 2.65
CA PRO A 114 -18.19 -4.80 2.13
C PRO A 114 -19.01 -4.15 3.25
N GLU A 115 -19.77 -3.13 2.88
CA GLU A 115 -20.74 -2.50 3.79
C GLU A 115 -21.71 -3.51 4.41
N GLY A 116 -21.99 -3.34 5.70
CA GLY A 116 -22.85 -4.25 6.46
C GLY A 116 -22.11 -5.44 7.08
N THR A 117 -20.80 -5.58 6.87
CA THR A 117 -19.99 -6.57 7.59
C THR A 117 -19.96 -6.23 9.08
N ASP A 118 -20.15 -7.25 9.92
CA ASP A 118 -19.98 -7.10 11.37
C ASP A 118 -18.50 -6.94 11.71
N VAL A 119 -18.11 -5.75 12.11
CA VAL A 119 -16.71 -5.37 12.43
C VAL A 119 -16.45 -5.38 13.94
N ARG A 120 -17.31 -6.01 14.75
CA ARG A 120 -17.05 -6.14 16.19
C ARG A 120 -15.82 -6.98 16.44
N VAL A 121 -14.97 -6.49 17.34
CA VAL A 121 -13.76 -7.18 17.76
C VAL A 121 -14.04 -7.96 19.05
N THR A 122 -13.66 -9.23 19.07
CA THR A 122 -13.65 -10.06 20.27
C THR A 122 -12.24 -10.19 20.82
N VAL A 123 -12.10 -10.27 22.13
CA VAL A 123 -10.81 -10.35 22.84
C VAL A 123 -10.76 -11.68 23.61
N GLU A 124 -9.80 -12.52 23.29
CA GLU A 124 -9.58 -13.81 23.92
C GLU A 124 -8.13 -13.89 24.44
N GLY A 125 -7.91 -13.43 25.68
CA GLY A 125 -6.55 -13.27 26.22
C GLY A 125 -5.76 -12.25 25.42
N ASP A 126 -4.63 -12.66 24.86
CA ASP A 126 -3.77 -11.81 24.02
C ASP A 126 -4.17 -11.79 22.53
N ILE A 127 -5.27 -12.48 22.17
CA ILE A 127 -5.73 -12.57 20.79
C ILE A 127 -6.96 -11.67 20.59
N LEU A 128 -6.86 -10.74 19.64
CA LEU A 128 -7.97 -9.96 19.12
C LEU A 128 -8.48 -10.64 17.85
N LYS A 129 -9.80 -10.73 17.66
CA LYS A 129 -10.42 -11.29 16.46
C LYS A 129 -11.45 -10.33 15.90
N GLY A 130 -11.34 -10.03 14.63
CA GLY A 130 -12.29 -9.18 13.92
C GLY A 130 -11.78 -8.81 12.53
N PRO A 131 -12.68 -8.54 11.58
CA PRO A 131 -12.32 -8.17 10.21
C PRO A 131 -11.46 -6.91 10.16
N GLY A 132 -10.26 -6.98 9.56
CA GLY A 132 -9.34 -5.85 9.43
C GLY A 132 -8.55 -5.51 10.71
N ILE A 133 -8.56 -6.39 11.74
CA ILE A 133 -7.90 -6.10 13.02
C ILE A 133 -6.38 -5.97 12.87
N GLY A 134 -5.78 -6.69 11.96
CA GLY A 134 -4.36 -6.59 11.61
C GLY A 134 -4.14 -5.69 10.40
N ASP A 135 -5.02 -5.81 9.41
CA ASP A 135 -4.94 -5.17 8.10
C ASP A 135 -6.08 -4.15 7.89
N ASP A 136 -5.90 -2.83 8.13
CA ASP A 136 -4.68 -2.20 8.67
C ASP A 136 -5.00 -1.41 9.97
N CYS A 137 -5.97 -1.89 10.77
CA CYS A 137 -6.25 -1.24 12.08
C CYS A 137 -5.00 -1.22 12.98
N ARG A 138 -4.13 -2.22 12.83
CA ARG A 138 -2.84 -2.25 13.55
C ARG A 138 -1.90 -1.15 13.08
N GLY A 139 -1.73 -0.94 11.79
CA GLY A 139 -0.89 0.13 11.26
C GLY A 139 -1.35 1.50 11.71
N LEU A 140 -2.65 1.78 11.63
CA LEU A 140 -3.24 3.02 12.13
C LEU A 140 -2.96 3.24 13.62
N ALA A 141 -3.20 2.24 14.46
CA ALA A 141 -2.97 2.34 15.90
C ALA A 141 -1.49 2.48 16.25
N MET A 142 -0.61 1.73 15.57
CA MET A 142 0.83 1.81 15.75
C MET A 142 1.35 3.20 15.39
N MET A 143 0.87 3.80 14.31
CA MET A 143 1.21 5.17 13.90
C MET A 143 0.86 6.18 14.99
N LEU A 144 -0.32 6.08 15.63
CA LEU A 144 -0.70 6.90 16.79
C LEU A 144 0.22 6.66 17.98
N GLY A 145 0.64 5.42 18.23
CA GLY A 145 1.61 5.04 19.25
C GLY A 145 2.98 5.69 19.03
N VAL A 146 3.45 5.76 17.78
CA VAL A 146 4.69 6.46 17.40
C VAL A 146 4.59 7.94 17.73
N ILE A 147 3.51 8.61 17.31
CA ILE A 147 3.32 10.05 17.57
C ILE A 147 3.36 10.33 19.08
N ARG A 148 2.60 9.54 19.86
CA ARG A 148 2.52 9.68 21.33
C ARG A 148 3.90 9.50 21.97
N ALA A 149 4.62 8.44 21.61
CA ALA A 149 5.92 8.14 22.19
C ALA A 149 6.97 9.21 21.88
N LEU A 150 7.00 9.71 20.64
CA LEU A 150 7.89 10.81 20.25
C LEU A 150 7.58 12.11 21.02
N ASN A 151 6.30 12.39 21.29
CA ASN A 151 5.88 13.57 22.03
C ASN A 151 6.22 13.46 23.53
N GLU A 152 5.89 12.32 24.17
CA GLU A 152 6.18 12.07 25.59
C GLU A 152 7.69 12.11 25.89
N ALA A 153 8.50 11.61 24.97
CA ALA A 153 9.95 11.61 25.10
C ALA A 153 10.61 12.92 24.62
N HIS A 154 9.82 13.91 24.20
CA HIS A 154 10.30 15.20 23.67
C HIS A 154 11.37 15.03 22.58
N VAL A 155 11.21 14.01 21.71
CA VAL A 155 12.14 13.76 20.60
C VAL A 155 12.04 14.89 19.58
N GLU A 156 13.13 15.58 19.32
CA GLU A 156 13.25 16.52 18.21
C GLU A 156 13.87 15.85 17.00
N THR A 157 13.33 16.09 15.79
CA THR A 157 13.89 15.61 14.53
C THR A 157 14.44 16.75 13.71
N PRO A 158 15.58 16.57 13.02
CA PRO A 158 16.09 17.59 12.09
C PRO A 158 15.08 17.90 10.97
N GLY A 159 14.53 16.89 10.34
CA GLY A 159 13.50 17.01 9.31
C GLY A 159 12.09 16.81 9.86
N THR A 160 11.12 17.07 9.01
CA THR A 160 9.69 16.94 9.28
C THR A 160 9.23 15.49 9.14
N ILE A 161 8.22 15.10 9.93
CA ILE A 161 7.51 13.83 9.78
C ILE A 161 6.03 14.15 9.48
N THR A 162 5.53 13.68 8.36
CA THR A 162 4.11 13.80 7.99
C THR A 162 3.44 12.44 8.18
N PHE A 163 2.36 12.39 8.94
CA PHE A 163 1.55 11.19 9.15
C PHE A 163 0.31 11.25 8.27
N VAL A 164 -0.02 10.13 7.64
CA VAL A 164 -1.15 10.00 6.72
C VAL A 164 -1.96 8.76 7.06
N ALA A 165 -3.24 8.93 7.32
CA ALA A 165 -4.20 7.84 7.28
C ALA A 165 -4.89 7.90 5.92
N ASP A 166 -4.54 7.00 5.04
CA ASP A 166 -4.91 7.09 3.64
C ASP A 166 -6.10 6.22 3.27
N VAL A 167 -6.58 6.37 2.05
CA VAL A 167 -7.81 5.74 1.54
C VAL A 167 -7.54 4.95 0.28
N GLY A 168 -8.28 3.82 0.16
CA GLY A 168 -8.32 3.07 -1.10
C GLY A 168 -7.05 2.28 -1.38
N GLU A 169 -6.37 1.76 -0.34
CA GLU A 169 -5.34 0.76 -0.51
C GLU A 169 -5.95 -0.52 -1.08
N GLU A 170 -7.10 -0.92 -0.58
CA GLU A 170 -7.69 -2.22 -0.84
C GLU A 170 -8.46 -2.33 -2.17
N GLY A 171 -8.36 -3.48 -2.80
CA GLY A 171 -9.22 -3.94 -3.88
C GLY A 171 -9.36 -2.94 -5.03
N LEU A 172 -10.59 -2.49 -5.27
CA LEU A 172 -10.93 -1.50 -6.30
C LEU A 172 -10.65 -0.05 -5.87
N GLY A 173 -10.20 0.18 -4.64
CA GLY A 173 -9.70 1.48 -4.19
C GLY A 173 -8.48 1.95 -4.98
N ASP A 174 -7.71 1.01 -5.53
CA ASP A 174 -6.71 1.22 -6.57
C ASP A 174 -5.62 2.24 -6.19
N LEU A 175 -5.23 2.27 -4.90
CA LEU A 175 -4.25 3.21 -4.34
C LEU A 175 -4.63 4.68 -4.60
N ARG A 176 -5.94 5.01 -4.65
CA ARG A 176 -6.38 6.37 -5.01
C ARG A 176 -5.88 7.42 -4.05
N GLY A 177 -5.76 7.07 -2.76
CA GLY A 177 -5.19 7.95 -1.75
C GLY A 177 -3.74 8.31 -2.05
N MET A 178 -2.91 7.31 -2.34
CA MET A 178 -1.51 7.52 -2.69
C MET A 178 -1.35 8.25 -4.02
N LYS A 179 -2.15 7.91 -5.03
CA LYS A 179 -2.15 8.65 -6.31
C LYS A 179 -2.46 10.14 -6.11
N GLN A 180 -3.43 10.47 -5.26
CA GLN A 180 -3.76 11.85 -4.88
C GLN A 180 -2.62 12.50 -4.08
N LEU A 181 -2.07 11.79 -3.08
CA LEU A 181 -1.03 12.31 -2.20
C LEU A 181 0.22 12.72 -2.99
N PHE A 182 0.74 11.81 -3.82
CA PHE A 182 1.95 12.03 -4.61
C PHE A 182 1.74 12.86 -5.88
N GLY A 183 0.54 12.74 -6.49
CA GLY A 183 0.21 13.47 -7.72
C GLY A 183 -0.13 14.93 -7.51
N GLU A 184 -0.79 15.25 -6.39
CA GLU A 184 -1.35 16.58 -6.13
C GLU A 184 -1.05 17.11 -4.73
N THR A 185 -1.50 16.43 -3.66
CA THR A 185 -1.58 16.99 -2.30
C THR A 185 -0.23 17.35 -1.71
N LEU A 186 0.78 16.47 -1.82
CA LEU A 186 2.15 16.67 -1.37
C LEU A 186 3.16 16.49 -2.51
N LYS A 187 2.76 16.76 -3.73
CA LYS A 187 3.60 16.65 -4.93
C LYS A 187 4.92 17.40 -4.77
N GLY A 188 6.04 16.67 -4.90
CA GLY A 188 7.38 17.23 -4.79
C GLY A 188 7.79 17.62 -3.37
N GLN A 189 7.01 17.27 -2.35
CA GLN A 189 7.29 17.60 -0.94
C GLN A 189 7.69 16.38 -0.12
N ILE A 190 7.71 15.18 -0.70
CA ILE A 190 8.01 13.92 0.00
C ILE A 190 9.41 13.46 -0.39
N ASP A 191 10.31 13.37 0.59
CA ASP A 191 11.68 12.90 0.36
C ASP A 191 11.83 11.40 0.60
N LYS A 192 11.05 10.84 1.55
CA LYS A 192 11.05 9.42 1.91
C LYS A 192 9.66 9.01 2.35
N PHE A 193 9.29 7.74 2.10
CA PHE A 193 7.97 7.22 2.42
C PHE A 193 8.07 5.87 3.12
N ILE A 194 7.26 5.68 4.15
CA ILE A 194 7.05 4.40 4.84
C ILE A 194 5.56 4.15 4.89
N SER A 195 5.10 3.06 4.27
CA SER A 195 3.80 2.47 4.56
C SER A 195 3.91 1.54 5.76
N VAL A 196 2.91 1.54 6.61
CA VAL A 196 2.75 0.52 7.65
C VAL A 196 1.59 -0.35 7.21
N ASP A 197 1.87 -1.62 6.95
CA ASP A 197 0.88 -2.54 6.41
C ASP A 197 1.28 -3.98 6.75
N GLY A 198 0.31 -4.74 7.27
CA GLY A 198 0.49 -6.11 7.71
C GLY A 198 1.15 -6.24 9.09
N LEU A 199 1.43 -7.48 9.46
CA LEU A 199 1.88 -7.87 10.80
C LEU A 199 3.38 -8.16 10.86
N GLY A 200 3.89 -8.31 12.10
CA GLY A 200 5.28 -8.64 12.37
C GLY A 200 6.25 -7.51 12.06
N LEU A 201 7.49 -7.88 11.76
CA LEU A 201 8.59 -6.94 11.52
C LEU A 201 9.15 -7.01 10.08
N GLY A 202 8.38 -7.48 9.10
CA GLY A 202 8.80 -7.57 7.69
C GLY A 202 9.14 -6.23 7.07
N ILE A 203 9.95 -6.25 6.00
CA ILE A 203 10.32 -5.08 5.20
C ILE A 203 10.05 -5.40 3.74
N THR A 204 9.14 -4.67 3.10
CA THR A 204 8.84 -4.79 1.67
C THR A 204 9.52 -3.63 0.95
N ASN A 205 10.36 -3.95 -0.05
CA ASN A 205 11.05 -2.98 -0.89
C ASN A 205 10.78 -3.15 -2.39
N ILE A 206 9.93 -4.12 -2.74
CA ILE A 206 9.48 -4.39 -4.11
C ILE A 206 7.96 -4.35 -4.13
N GLY A 207 7.41 -3.41 -4.90
CA GLY A 207 5.98 -3.23 -5.12
C GLY A 207 5.48 -4.07 -6.29
N VAL A 208 4.63 -5.07 -6.02
CA VAL A 208 4.00 -5.90 -7.04
C VAL A 208 2.87 -5.11 -7.71
N GLY A 209 3.06 -4.78 -8.99
CA GLY A 209 2.04 -4.10 -9.78
C GLY A 209 0.94 -5.02 -10.26
N SER A 210 -0.22 -4.45 -10.57
CA SER A 210 -1.35 -5.19 -11.16
C SER A 210 -2.13 -4.36 -12.17
N ASN A 211 -2.59 -5.04 -13.25
CA ASN A 211 -3.61 -4.54 -14.16
C ASN A 211 -4.87 -5.40 -14.00
N ARG A 212 -5.99 -4.75 -13.71
CA ARG A 212 -7.29 -5.39 -13.52
C ARG A 212 -8.27 -4.93 -14.58
N TYR A 213 -8.88 -5.86 -15.26
CA TYR A 213 -9.80 -5.58 -16.36
C TYR A 213 -11.19 -6.15 -16.12
N ARG A 214 -12.20 -5.36 -16.49
CA ARG A 214 -13.54 -5.82 -16.80
C ARG A 214 -13.65 -5.94 -18.32
N VAL A 215 -13.79 -7.16 -18.82
CA VAL A 215 -13.91 -7.45 -20.26
C VAL A 215 -15.36 -7.76 -20.57
N THR A 216 -15.93 -7.07 -21.55
CA THR A 216 -17.31 -7.27 -21.99
C THR A 216 -17.35 -7.67 -23.45
N PHE A 217 -17.98 -8.79 -23.73
CA PHE A 217 -18.26 -9.29 -25.06
C PHE A 217 -19.72 -9.02 -25.40
N LYS A 218 -20.02 -8.37 -26.54
CA LYS A 218 -21.37 -8.05 -26.97
C LYS A 218 -21.66 -8.68 -28.32
N GLY A 219 -22.88 -9.18 -28.48
CA GLY A 219 -23.33 -9.82 -29.68
C GLY A 219 -24.82 -9.58 -29.96
N PRO A 220 -25.39 -10.19 -30.98
CA PRO A 220 -26.74 -9.88 -31.46
C PRO A 220 -27.84 -10.39 -30.53
N GLY A 221 -27.58 -11.45 -29.77
CA GLY A 221 -28.65 -12.21 -29.12
C GLY A 221 -29.50 -13.01 -30.12
N GLY A 222 -30.39 -13.86 -29.60
CA GLY A 222 -31.32 -14.57 -30.43
C GLY A 222 -31.81 -15.92 -29.87
N HIS A 223 -32.76 -16.54 -30.52
CA HIS A 223 -33.24 -17.87 -30.13
C HIS A 223 -32.22 -18.94 -30.53
N SER A 224 -31.77 -19.77 -29.60
CA SER A 224 -30.66 -20.71 -29.80
C SER A 224 -30.85 -21.66 -30.99
N PHE A 225 -32.07 -22.10 -31.25
CA PHE A 225 -32.40 -22.94 -32.40
C PHE A 225 -32.69 -22.11 -33.66
N GLY A 226 -33.58 -21.12 -33.59
CA GLY A 226 -34.02 -20.35 -34.77
C GLY A 226 -32.94 -19.43 -35.35
N ALA A 227 -32.03 -18.92 -34.50
CA ALA A 227 -30.90 -18.08 -34.89
C ALA A 227 -29.56 -18.85 -34.90
N PHE A 228 -29.60 -20.19 -34.90
CA PHE A 228 -28.38 -21.00 -34.95
C PHE A 228 -27.47 -20.59 -36.11
N GLY A 229 -26.18 -20.50 -35.86
CA GLY A 229 -25.20 -20.01 -36.81
C GLY A 229 -24.86 -18.51 -36.68
N MET A 230 -25.32 -17.84 -35.64
CA MET A 230 -24.86 -16.52 -35.26
C MET A 230 -23.70 -16.61 -34.24
N ALA A 231 -22.82 -15.62 -34.26
CA ALA A 231 -21.72 -15.52 -33.30
C ALA A 231 -22.25 -15.32 -31.86
N ASN A 232 -21.56 -15.90 -30.89
CA ASN A 232 -22.01 -15.99 -29.49
C ASN A 232 -21.00 -15.39 -28.54
N PRO A 233 -21.34 -14.36 -27.77
CA PRO A 233 -20.45 -13.73 -26.79
C PRO A 233 -19.86 -14.68 -25.75
N ILE A 234 -20.60 -15.63 -25.20
CA ILE A 234 -20.08 -16.62 -24.25
C ILE A 234 -19.05 -17.54 -24.92
N GLN A 235 -19.26 -17.93 -26.19
CA GLN A 235 -18.32 -18.77 -26.93
C GLN A 235 -17.03 -17.99 -27.26
N ALA A 236 -17.14 -16.69 -27.62
CA ALA A 236 -15.99 -15.81 -27.79
C ALA A 236 -15.20 -15.65 -26.46
N MET A 237 -15.91 -15.44 -25.36
CA MET A 237 -15.28 -15.38 -24.02
C MET A 237 -14.58 -16.70 -23.67
N GLY A 238 -15.20 -17.85 -23.92
CA GLY A 238 -14.59 -19.17 -23.71
C GLY A 238 -13.28 -19.36 -24.49
N ARG A 239 -13.23 -18.89 -25.77
CA ARG A 239 -11.99 -18.87 -26.56
C ARG A 239 -10.94 -17.94 -25.94
N ALA A 240 -11.34 -16.77 -25.47
CA ALA A 240 -10.42 -15.82 -24.79
C ALA A 240 -9.83 -16.44 -23.52
N ILE A 241 -10.66 -17.08 -22.69
CA ILE A 241 -10.22 -17.76 -21.46
C ILE A 241 -9.20 -18.87 -21.78
N ALA A 242 -9.49 -19.71 -22.79
CA ALA A 242 -8.56 -20.76 -23.19
C ALA A 242 -7.21 -20.22 -23.70
N LYS A 243 -7.21 -19.07 -24.39
CA LYS A 243 -5.97 -18.43 -24.83
C LYS A 243 -5.21 -17.81 -23.65
N ILE A 244 -5.91 -17.23 -22.67
CA ILE A 244 -5.30 -16.66 -21.45
C ILE A 244 -4.68 -17.79 -20.62
N ASP A 245 -5.39 -18.92 -20.45
CA ASP A 245 -4.88 -20.09 -19.73
C ASP A 245 -3.56 -20.64 -20.32
N ALA A 246 -3.41 -20.52 -21.63
CA ALA A 246 -2.20 -20.95 -22.36
C ALA A 246 -1.02 -19.95 -22.27
N PHE A 247 -1.08 -18.88 -21.49
CA PHE A 247 0.03 -17.95 -21.39
C PHE A 247 1.23 -18.55 -20.67
N GLU A 248 2.37 -18.46 -21.31
CA GLU A 248 3.66 -18.67 -20.67
C GLU A 248 4.16 -17.32 -20.13
N VAL A 249 4.42 -17.25 -18.81
CA VAL A 249 4.91 -16.08 -18.10
C VAL A 249 6.17 -16.43 -17.29
N PRO A 250 7.05 -15.45 -17.00
CA PRO A 250 8.21 -15.67 -16.17
C PRO A 250 7.84 -16.12 -14.75
N THR A 251 8.65 -17.02 -14.18
CA THR A 251 8.64 -17.34 -12.74
C THR A 251 9.50 -16.36 -11.95
N GLN A 252 10.51 -15.76 -12.61
CA GLN A 252 11.37 -14.70 -12.09
C GLN A 252 11.62 -13.65 -13.19
N PRO A 253 11.19 -12.40 -13.02
CA PRO A 253 10.34 -11.90 -11.91
C PRO A 253 8.97 -12.59 -11.92
N LYS A 254 8.43 -12.88 -10.74
CA LYS A 254 7.12 -13.57 -10.61
C LYS A 254 6.05 -12.76 -11.34
N THR A 255 5.44 -13.40 -12.35
CA THR A 255 4.36 -12.84 -13.15
C THR A 255 3.17 -13.79 -13.12
N THR A 256 1.99 -13.27 -12.94
CA THR A 256 0.77 -14.07 -12.79
C THR A 256 -0.38 -13.47 -13.58
N PHE A 257 -1.37 -14.32 -13.90
CA PHE A 257 -2.65 -13.90 -14.46
C PHE A 257 -3.76 -14.78 -13.90
N ASN A 258 -4.98 -14.24 -13.85
CA ASN A 258 -6.13 -14.97 -13.35
C ASN A 258 -7.42 -14.42 -13.97
N VAL A 259 -8.28 -15.31 -14.47
CA VAL A 259 -9.68 -14.98 -14.77
C VAL A 259 -10.49 -15.33 -13.53
N GLY A 260 -10.79 -14.32 -12.70
CA GLY A 260 -11.36 -14.52 -11.37
C GLY A 260 -12.88 -14.63 -11.33
N ARG A 261 -13.56 -13.96 -12.27
CA ARG A 261 -15.03 -13.92 -12.33
C ARG A 261 -15.51 -13.94 -13.79
N VAL A 262 -16.63 -14.59 -14.02
CA VAL A 262 -17.32 -14.63 -15.33
C VAL A 262 -18.82 -14.52 -15.14
N GLY A 263 -19.52 -14.01 -16.16
CA GLY A 263 -20.98 -13.98 -16.19
C GLY A 263 -21.54 -13.67 -17.56
N GLY A 264 -22.86 -13.70 -17.70
CA GLY A 264 -23.56 -13.40 -18.94
C GLY A 264 -24.64 -14.39 -19.29
N GLY A 265 -25.42 -14.02 -20.31
CA GLY A 265 -26.60 -14.79 -20.76
C GLY A 265 -27.82 -14.58 -19.88
N THR A 266 -28.98 -14.93 -20.38
CA THR A 266 -30.27 -14.78 -19.71
C THR A 266 -31.08 -16.06 -19.64
N SER A 267 -30.87 -16.98 -20.59
CA SER A 267 -31.59 -18.26 -20.67
C SER A 267 -30.77 -19.28 -21.43
N VAL A 268 -30.95 -20.57 -21.09
CA VAL A 268 -30.27 -21.69 -21.75
C VAL A 268 -30.59 -21.80 -23.25
N ASN A 269 -31.77 -21.35 -23.66
CA ASN A 269 -32.23 -21.43 -25.07
C ASN A 269 -32.12 -20.09 -25.83
N ALA A 270 -31.28 -19.17 -25.32
CA ALA A 270 -30.95 -17.91 -25.97
C ALA A 270 -29.46 -17.84 -26.36
N ILE A 271 -29.13 -17.30 -27.52
CA ILE A 271 -27.82 -16.78 -27.83
C ILE A 271 -27.67 -15.50 -27.01
N PRO A 272 -26.65 -15.38 -26.16
CA PRO A 272 -26.47 -14.20 -25.35
C PRO A 272 -26.26 -12.92 -26.19
N PHE A 273 -26.71 -11.79 -25.66
CA PHE A 273 -26.34 -10.49 -26.20
C PHE A 273 -25.09 -9.90 -25.48
N GLU A 274 -24.77 -10.46 -24.32
CA GLU A 274 -23.60 -10.03 -23.52
C GLU A 274 -23.03 -11.20 -22.72
N ALA A 275 -21.69 -11.19 -22.57
CA ALA A 275 -20.93 -11.94 -21.60
C ALA A 275 -19.77 -11.09 -21.07
N TRP A 276 -19.28 -11.40 -19.89
CA TRP A 276 -18.20 -10.64 -19.29
C TRP A 276 -17.29 -11.50 -18.42
N MET A 277 -16.04 -11.05 -18.26
CA MET A 277 -15.08 -11.62 -17.31
C MET A 277 -14.28 -10.51 -16.62
N GLU A 278 -13.78 -10.81 -15.43
CA GLU A 278 -12.82 -9.98 -14.69
C GLU A 278 -11.49 -10.71 -14.60
N VAL A 279 -10.41 -9.97 -14.92
CA VAL A 279 -9.07 -10.52 -15.07
C VAL A 279 -8.11 -9.70 -14.24
N ASP A 280 -7.24 -10.37 -13.46
CA ASP A 280 -6.15 -9.78 -12.67
C ASP A 280 -4.83 -10.29 -13.23
N MET A 281 -3.91 -9.37 -13.54
CA MET A 281 -2.55 -9.68 -13.97
C MET A 281 -1.57 -8.96 -13.07
N ARG A 282 -0.52 -9.64 -12.61
CA ARG A 282 0.45 -9.08 -11.66
C ARG A 282 1.88 -9.38 -12.05
N SER A 283 2.79 -8.46 -11.73
CA SER A 283 4.24 -8.68 -11.76
C SER A 283 4.96 -7.71 -10.82
N SER A 284 6.10 -8.14 -10.28
CA SER A 284 7.04 -7.24 -9.58
C SER A 284 7.92 -6.43 -10.56
N ASP A 285 7.87 -6.76 -11.86
CA ASP A 285 8.60 -6.05 -12.92
C ASP A 285 7.65 -5.37 -13.90
N PRO A 286 7.77 -4.04 -14.12
CA PRO A 286 6.92 -3.28 -15.02
C PRO A 286 6.93 -3.79 -16.47
N ALA A 287 8.10 -4.26 -16.95
CA ALA A 287 8.23 -4.76 -18.34
C ALA A 287 7.49 -6.08 -18.52
N SER A 288 7.58 -6.99 -17.55
CA SER A 288 6.87 -8.26 -17.53
C SER A 288 5.36 -8.07 -17.41
N LEU A 289 4.90 -7.12 -16.57
CA LEU A 289 3.49 -6.76 -16.46
C LEU A 289 2.96 -6.24 -17.81
N LYS A 290 3.68 -5.35 -18.46
CA LYS A 290 3.32 -4.84 -19.78
C LYS A 290 3.30 -5.94 -20.85
N ALA A 291 4.23 -6.91 -20.79
CA ALA A 291 4.27 -8.01 -21.74
C ALA A 291 3.04 -8.93 -21.64
N VAL A 292 2.62 -9.30 -20.40
CA VAL A 292 1.41 -10.11 -20.20
C VAL A 292 0.14 -9.34 -20.58
N ASP A 293 0.09 -8.04 -20.29
CA ASP A 293 -1.01 -7.15 -20.70
C ASP A 293 -1.15 -7.08 -22.23
N THR A 294 -0.04 -7.00 -22.96
CA THR A 294 -0.05 -7.03 -24.43
C THR A 294 -0.55 -8.36 -24.96
N LYS A 295 -0.11 -9.50 -24.39
CA LYS A 295 -0.60 -10.84 -24.76
C LYS A 295 -2.11 -10.96 -24.51
N PHE A 296 -2.57 -10.45 -23.36
CA PHE A 296 -3.97 -10.44 -22.97
C PHE A 296 -4.84 -9.71 -23.99
N ASN A 297 -4.50 -8.48 -24.36
CA ASN A 297 -5.26 -7.71 -25.33
C ASN A 297 -5.27 -8.36 -26.71
N ALA A 298 -4.17 -8.98 -27.14
CA ALA A 298 -4.11 -9.75 -28.38
C ALA A 298 -5.02 -10.99 -28.33
N ALA A 299 -5.05 -11.72 -27.21
CA ALA A 299 -5.90 -12.89 -27.04
C ALA A 299 -7.40 -12.56 -27.12
N LEU A 300 -7.82 -11.39 -26.59
CA LEU A 300 -9.20 -10.92 -26.71
C LEU A 300 -9.60 -10.70 -28.17
N GLN A 301 -8.77 -10.01 -28.94
CA GLN A 301 -9.05 -9.73 -30.36
C GLN A 301 -9.08 -11.02 -31.17
N GLN A 302 -8.12 -11.91 -31.02
CA GLN A 302 -8.07 -13.20 -31.70
C GLN A 302 -9.29 -14.06 -31.37
N ALA A 303 -9.74 -14.09 -30.12
CA ALA A 303 -10.93 -14.86 -29.73
C ALA A 303 -12.19 -14.38 -30.42
N VAL A 304 -12.38 -13.08 -30.57
CA VAL A 304 -13.49 -12.45 -31.25
C VAL A 304 -13.42 -12.71 -32.78
N GLU A 305 -12.23 -12.56 -33.36
CA GLU A 305 -12.01 -12.84 -34.79
C GLU A 305 -12.32 -14.31 -35.12
N GLU A 306 -11.86 -15.25 -34.31
CA GLU A 306 -12.14 -16.69 -34.51
C GLU A 306 -13.63 -17.00 -34.37
N GLU A 307 -14.33 -16.42 -33.40
CA GLU A 307 -15.78 -16.63 -33.26
C GLU A 307 -16.53 -16.05 -34.44
N ASN A 308 -16.25 -14.84 -34.85
CA ASN A 308 -16.88 -14.18 -35.99
C ASN A 308 -16.62 -14.92 -37.30
N LYS A 309 -15.38 -15.35 -37.54
CA LYS A 309 -15.00 -16.15 -38.72
C LYS A 309 -15.73 -17.48 -38.77
N ARG A 310 -15.87 -18.19 -37.65
CA ARG A 310 -16.58 -19.45 -37.53
C ARG A 310 -18.02 -19.35 -38.10
N TRP A 311 -18.66 -18.22 -37.88
CA TRP A 311 -20.04 -17.98 -38.28
C TRP A 311 -20.17 -17.01 -39.46
N ASN A 312 -19.10 -16.86 -40.28
CA ASN A 312 -19.07 -16.00 -41.45
C ASN A 312 -19.54 -14.56 -41.17
N ASN A 313 -19.18 -14.04 -40.02
CA ASN A 313 -19.59 -12.72 -39.52
C ASN A 313 -21.12 -12.52 -39.41
N ARG A 314 -21.86 -13.58 -39.24
CA ARG A 314 -23.30 -13.50 -39.03
C ARG A 314 -23.59 -13.09 -37.58
N GLY A 315 -24.02 -11.85 -37.40
CA GLY A 315 -24.20 -11.24 -36.08
C GLY A 315 -22.89 -11.17 -35.28
N PRO A 316 -21.94 -10.33 -35.71
CA PRO A 316 -20.59 -10.35 -35.14
C PRO A 316 -20.59 -9.96 -33.69
N VAL A 317 -19.71 -10.61 -32.92
CA VAL A 317 -19.35 -10.26 -31.53
C VAL A 317 -18.30 -9.16 -31.54
N SER A 318 -18.38 -8.24 -30.60
CA SER A 318 -17.35 -7.26 -30.28
C SER A 318 -16.85 -7.47 -28.86
N VAL A 319 -15.66 -6.96 -28.54
CA VAL A 319 -15.07 -6.98 -27.20
C VAL A 319 -14.60 -5.59 -26.80
N SER A 320 -14.84 -5.24 -25.55
CA SER A 320 -14.22 -4.08 -24.88
C SER A 320 -13.56 -4.52 -23.60
N ALA A 321 -12.37 -4.00 -23.32
CA ALA A 321 -11.65 -4.21 -22.07
C ALA A 321 -11.55 -2.87 -21.34
N GLU A 322 -12.20 -2.76 -20.20
CA GLU A 322 -12.13 -1.61 -19.30
C GLU A 322 -11.11 -1.89 -18.22
N LEU A 323 -10.13 -1.01 -18.07
CA LEU A 323 -9.13 -1.07 -17.01
C LEU A 323 -9.76 -0.53 -15.73
N VAL A 324 -10.11 -1.43 -14.80
CA VAL A 324 -10.83 -1.11 -13.55
C VAL A 324 -9.90 -0.96 -12.34
N GLY A 325 -8.60 -1.21 -12.53
CA GLY A 325 -7.59 -1.00 -11.50
C GLY A 325 -6.19 -1.10 -12.07
N VAL A 326 -5.31 -0.18 -11.64
CA VAL A 326 -3.89 -0.14 -12.01
C VAL A 326 -3.05 0.16 -10.78
N ARG A 327 -2.33 -0.83 -10.29
CA ARG A 327 -1.27 -0.61 -9.31
C ARG A 327 0.07 -0.63 -10.02
N PRO A 328 0.87 0.44 -9.97
CA PRO A 328 2.16 0.44 -10.65
C PRO A 328 3.13 -0.53 -9.97
N ALA A 329 3.93 -1.27 -10.74
CA ALA A 329 5.07 -1.99 -10.21
C ALA A 329 6.23 -1.02 -9.95
N GLY A 330 7.02 -1.28 -8.91
CA GLY A 330 8.20 -0.47 -8.60
C GLY A 330 9.08 -1.14 -7.56
N GLN A 331 10.27 -0.61 -7.37
CA GLN A 331 11.16 -1.09 -6.32
C GLN A 331 12.04 0.02 -5.75
N THR A 332 12.32 -0.05 -4.48
CA THR A 332 13.43 0.69 -3.87
C THR A 332 14.64 -0.25 -3.83
N PRO A 333 15.73 0.07 -4.53
CA PRO A 333 16.90 -0.81 -4.59
C PRO A 333 17.41 -1.18 -3.20
N GLU A 334 17.84 -2.42 -3.00
CA GLU A 334 18.36 -2.90 -1.71
C GLU A 334 19.47 -2.01 -1.14
N LYS A 335 20.36 -1.50 -2.01
CA LYS A 335 21.48 -0.62 -1.61
C LYS A 335 21.05 0.83 -1.30
N SER A 336 19.78 1.18 -1.47
CA SER A 336 19.31 2.54 -1.17
C SER A 336 19.40 2.86 0.33
N PRO A 337 19.66 4.12 0.69
CA PRO A 337 19.80 4.51 2.10
C PRO A 337 18.61 4.12 2.98
N ILE A 338 17.38 4.25 2.51
CA ILE A 338 16.18 3.90 3.29
C ILE A 338 16.11 2.40 3.61
N VAL A 339 16.42 1.52 2.63
CA VAL A 339 16.43 0.07 2.83
C VAL A 339 17.57 -0.34 3.75
N GLN A 340 18.77 0.21 3.54
CA GLN A 340 19.92 -0.07 4.39
C GLN A 340 19.69 0.42 5.83
N THR A 341 19.03 1.55 6.03
CA THR A 341 18.63 2.04 7.35
C THR A 341 17.62 1.08 8.00
N ALA A 342 16.60 0.60 7.25
CA ALA A 342 15.61 -0.33 7.78
C ALA A 342 16.25 -1.67 8.22
N LEU A 343 17.18 -2.20 7.43
CA LEU A 343 17.95 -3.39 7.79
C LEU A 343 18.86 -3.16 9.01
N ALA A 344 19.49 -1.97 9.09
CA ALA A 344 20.32 -1.61 10.24
C ALA A 344 19.49 -1.44 11.52
N VAL A 345 18.31 -0.85 11.44
CA VAL A 345 17.33 -0.76 12.54
C VAL A 345 16.93 -2.16 13.01
N SER A 346 16.57 -3.06 12.10
CA SER A 346 16.22 -4.45 12.45
C SER A 346 17.37 -5.13 13.21
N ARG A 347 18.60 -5.03 12.70
CA ARG A 347 19.79 -5.60 13.38
C ARG A 347 20.03 -4.98 14.76
N ALA A 348 19.90 -3.66 14.91
CA ALA A 348 20.05 -2.97 16.18
C ALA A 348 19.01 -3.43 17.23
N MET A 349 17.81 -3.85 16.77
CA MET A 349 16.75 -4.39 17.61
C MET A 349 16.77 -5.93 17.75
N ASN A 350 17.89 -6.58 17.40
CA ASN A 350 18.03 -8.05 17.42
C ASN A 350 16.97 -8.77 16.59
N SER A 351 16.65 -8.24 15.42
CA SER A 351 15.76 -8.86 14.44
C SER A 351 16.50 -9.02 13.10
N ASN A 352 16.37 -10.17 12.47
CA ASN A 352 17.02 -10.50 11.19
C ASN A 352 15.96 -10.55 10.09
N GLU A 353 15.38 -9.41 9.77
CA GLU A 353 14.37 -9.31 8.73
C GLU A 353 14.99 -9.45 7.33
N THR A 354 14.27 -10.15 6.46
CA THR A 354 14.58 -10.24 5.04
C THR A 354 13.69 -9.31 4.24
N LEU A 355 14.20 -8.89 3.09
CA LEU A 355 13.42 -8.09 2.15
C LEU A 355 12.37 -8.94 1.45
N ARG A 356 11.21 -8.34 1.20
CA ARG A 356 10.03 -9.01 0.61
C ARG A 356 9.49 -8.21 -0.57
N GLU A 357 8.63 -8.88 -1.34
CA GLU A 357 7.76 -8.25 -2.33
C GLU A 357 6.32 -8.25 -1.84
N GLY A 358 5.56 -7.21 -2.17
CA GLY A 358 4.14 -7.07 -1.81
C GLY A 358 3.46 -5.99 -2.64
N SER A 359 2.15 -5.93 -2.62
CA SER A 359 1.38 -4.86 -3.27
C SER A 359 0.77 -4.00 -2.17
N THR A 360 1.27 -2.80 -1.99
CA THR A 360 0.96 -1.88 -0.90
C THR A 360 0.98 -0.44 -1.39
N ASP A 361 0.68 0.52 -0.54
CA ASP A 361 0.81 1.95 -0.80
C ASP A 361 2.19 2.37 -1.32
N SER A 362 3.24 1.66 -0.91
CA SER A 362 4.61 1.92 -1.37
C SER A 362 4.80 1.73 -2.88
N ASN A 363 3.88 1.04 -3.57
CA ASN A 363 3.93 0.87 -5.02
C ASN A 363 4.01 2.21 -5.77
N VAL A 364 3.22 3.20 -5.35
CA VAL A 364 3.17 4.51 -6.01
C VAL A 364 4.50 5.24 -5.91
N PRO A 365 5.05 5.54 -4.73
CA PRO A 365 6.34 6.22 -4.63
C PRO A 365 7.50 5.38 -5.21
N MET A 366 7.52 4.05 -5.06
CA MET A 366 8.55 3.20 -5.66
C MET A 366 8.57 3.33 -7.19
N ASN A 367 7.40 3.35 -7.85
CA ASN A 367 7.29 3.55 -9.29
C ASN A 367 7.76 4.94 -9.72
N MET A 368 7.55 5.97 -8.88
CA MET A 368 8.01 7.35 -9.11
C MET A 368 9.51 7.55 -8.82
N GLY A 369 10.22 6.53 -8.34
CA GLY A 369 11.62 6.62 -7.94
C GLY A 369 11.85 7.35 -6.62
N ILE A 370 10.81 7.57 -5.82
CA ILE A 370 10.90 8.12 -4.47
C ILE A 370 11.26 6.99 -3.51
N PRO A 371 12.28 7.16 -2.64
CA PRO A 371 12.68 6.16 -1.68
C PRO A 371 11.52 5.75 -0.76
N ALA A 372 11.06 4.49 -0.87
CA ALA A 372 9.90 3.99 -0.15
C ALA A 372 10.10 2.54 0.33
N ILE A 373 9.52 2.20 1.47
CA ILE A 373 9.41 0.83 1.98
C ILE A 373 8.04 0.63 2.67
N THR A 374 7.59 -0.61 2.74
CA THR A 374 6.50 -0.99 3.64
C THR A 374 7.05 -1.79 4.81
N ILE A 375 6.52 -1.55 5.99
CA ILE A 375 6.89 -2.26 7.22
C ILE A 375 5.65 -2.80 7.91
N GLY A 376 5.76 -3.97 8.56
CA GLY A 376 4.67 -4.50 9.37
C GLY A 376 4.48 -3.74 10.67
N GLY A 377 3.28 -3.73 11.24
CA GLY A 377 2.88 -3.01 12.46
C GLY A 377 3.29 -3.67 13.79
N GLY A 378 4.05 -4.78 13.75
CA GLY A 378 4.37 -5.59 14.94
C GLY A 378 3.27 -6.60 15.26
N GLY A 379 3.44 -7.34 16.38
CA GLY A 379 2.55 -8.42 16.75
C GLY A 379 2.58 -9.62 15.82
N GLY A 380 1.64 -10.52 15.99
CA GLY A 380 1.43 -11.68 15.13
C GLY A 380 -0.04 -11.78 14.72
N GLY A 381 -0.40 -12.85 14.02
CA GLY A 381 -1.78 -13.10 13.66
C GLY A 381 -1.94 -13.91 12.39
N SER A 382 -3.17 -14.06 11.95
CA SER A 382 -3.51 -14.82 10.75
C SER A 382 -4.86 -14.42 10.18
N GLY A 383 -5.17 -14.93 8.98
CA GLY A 383 -6.49 -14.78 8.37
C GLY A 383 -6.78 -13.40 7.80
N ALA A 384 -5.76 -12.60 7.45
CA ALA A 384 -5.97 -11.35 6.73
C ALA A 384 -6.93 -11.55 5.56
N HIS A 385 -7.80 -10.56 5.29
CA HIS A 385 -8.86 -10.62 4.29
C HIS A 385 -9.96 -11.67 4.58
N SER A 386 -10.06 -12.18 5.80
CA SER A 386 -11.16 -13.07 6.19
C SER A 386 -11.91 -12.55 7.42
N LEU A 387 -13.17 -12.99 7.60
CA LEU A 387 -13.97 -12.65 8.79
C LEU A 387 -13.37 -13.21 10.08
N ASN A 388 -12.43 -14.14 10.00
CA ASN A 388 -11.74 -14.78 11.13
C ASN A 388 -10.32 -14.21 11.34
N GLU A 389 -10.07 -13.01 10.83
CA GLU A 389 -8.79 -12.35 11.03
C GLU A 389 -8.47 -12.17 12.51
N SER A 390 -7.23 -12.44 12.87
CA SER A 390 -6.77 -12.40 14.26
C SER A 390 -5.46 -11.62 14.38
N PHE A 391 -5.29 -10.96 15.52
CA PHE A 391 -4.08 -10.26 15.92
C PHE A 391 -3.64 -10.71 17.31
N ASP A 392 -2.39 -11.13 17.43
CA ASP A 392 -1.72 -11.47 18.69
C ASP A 392 -0.92 -10.24 19.18
N VAL A 393 -1.30 -9.75 20.36
CA VAL A 393 -0.67 -8.55 20.95
C VAL A 393 0.71 -8.84 21.55
N HIS A 394 1.15 -10.10 21.58
CA HIS A 394 2.43 -10.46 22.18
C HIS A 394 3.58 -9.70 21.52
N GLU A 395 4.34 -8.95 22.32
CA GLU A 395 5.44 -8.07 21.87
C GLU A 395 5.11 -7.10 20.72
N SER A 396 3.83 -6.79 20.50
CA SER A 396 3.39 -5.90 19.40
C SER A 396 4.01 -4.49 19.48
N TRP A 397 4.36 -4.03 20.68
CA TRP A 397 5.10 -2.79 20.92
C TRP A 397 6.45 -2.70 20.19
N ARG A 398 7.05 -3.84 19.78
CA ARG A 398 8.29 -3.85 19.00
C ARG A 398 8.12 -3.21 17.61
N GLY A 399 6.93 -3.33 17.03
CA GLY A 399 6.60 -2.60 15.79
C GLY A 399 6.67 -1.10 15.97
N THR A 400 6.06 -0.59 17.06
CA THR A 400 6.10 0.82 17.41
C THR A 400 7.53 1.31 17.68
N GLN A 401 8.33 0.56 18.41
CA GLN A 401 9.75 0.93 18.67
C GLN A 401 10.57 0.95 17.37
N ARG A 402 10.36 -0.02 16.47
CA ARG A 402 11.03 -0.02 15.17
C ARG A 402 10.67 1.21 14.33
N ALA A 403 9.38 1.55 14.27
CA ALA A 403 8.92 2.72 13.56
C ALA A 403 9.48 4.03 14.13
N ILE A 404 9.61 4.14 15.47
CA ILE A 404 10.26 5.27 16.14
C ILE A 404 11.73 5.40 15.70
N LEU A 405 12.49 4.30 15.72
CA LEU A 405 13.91 4.34 15.35
C LEU A 405 14.10 4.66 13.87
N LEU A 406 13.21 4.13 13.00
CA LEU A 406 13.16 4.49 11.58
C LEU A 406 12.85 5.97 11.39
N ALA A 407 11.83 6.50 12.08
CA ALA A 407 11.44 7.89 12.01
C ALA A 407 12.60 8.83 12.37
N ILE A 408 13.28 8.56 13.50
CA ILE A 408 14.43 9.36 13.95
C ILE A 408 15.62 9.23 12.99
N SER A 409 15.87 8.03 12.45
CA SER A 409 16.99 7.78 11.54
C SER A 409 16.79 8.40 10.16
N LEU A 410 15.55 8.47 9.68
CA LEU A 410 15.24 8.88 8.31
C LEU A 410 14.81 10.35 8.19
N ALA A 411 14.34 10.97 9.27
CA ALA A 411 14.07 12.41 9.32
C ALA A 411 15.33 13.25 9.59
N ARG A 412 16.50 12.78 9.08
CA ARG A 412 17.82 13.42 9.20
C ARG A 412 18.40 13.78 7.85
#